data_6bdc53a603b7d2348ac7b9539bd6d4b1
#
_entry.id   6bdc53a603b7d2348ac7b9539bd6d4b1
#
_cell.length_a   1.000
_cell.length_b   1.000
_cell.length_c   1.000
_cell.angle_alpha   90.00
_cell.angle_beta   90.00
_cell.angle_gamma   90.00
#
_symmetry.space_group_name_H-M   'P 1'
#
loop_
_entity.id
_entity.type
_entity.pdbx_description
1 polymer ?
#
loop_
_entity_poly.entity_id
_entity_poly.type
_entity_poly.pdbx_seq_one_letter_code
_entity_poly.pdbx_strand_id
1 'polypeptide(L)'
;MSWSEASSWLGFADDSMHWIVRVFLIVFVTLVANYLCHKVTARIARQLAKTRNLWDDTLLDAGAKPLGVFIWLIGLSWAAEVAQRETGAVVFEAVDIIRAIGVIVLIIWFLIRFVRGAEEILVSPDKMKQPMDKTTMSAISKLLRASIIITGALVIMQTLGYSVSGVLAFGGIGGIAVGFAAKDLLANFFGGLMIYLDRPFSVGDWIRSPDKNIEGTVEQIGWRLTCIRTFDKRPLYVPNSTFTTISVENPSRMTHRRIYETIGVRYDDFKQVPVIVEQVKAMLAEHDEIDETQTMIVNFNAFAASSLDFFIYTFTKTTNWIKYHEVKQDVLIKVMDIIQQHGAEVAFPTQTVHLPDQLKVLKEADSLQDRRE
;
A
#
# COMPACT_ATOMS: atom_id res chain seq x y z
N MET A 1 46.82 5.00 -4.93
CA MET A 1 47.82 6.08 -4.75
C MET A 1 48.34 5.95 -3.33
N SER A 2 49.57 5.47 -3.17
CA SER A 2 50.18 5.29 -1.85
C SER A 2 50.58 6.65 -1.27
N TRP A 3 50.52 6.78 0.07
CA TRP A 3 50.88 8.04 0.75
C TRP A 3 52.32 8.52 0.45
N SER A 4 53.21 7.60 0.05
CA SER A 4 54.55 7.89 -0.38
C SER A 4 54.62 8.67 -1.72
N GLU A 5 53.67 8.45 -2.65
CA GLU A 5 53.60 9.18 -3.92
C GLU A 5 53.07 10.61 -3.73
N ALA A 6 52.11 10.79 -2.84
CA ALA A 6 51.54 12.11 -2.54
C ALA A 6 52.57 13.04 -1.82
N SER A 7 53.41 12.48 -0.95
CA SER A 7 54.43 13.25 -0.24
C SER A 7 55.58 13.72 -1.16
N SER A 8 55.92 12.96 -2.20
CA SER A 8 56.95 13.35 -3.17
C SER A 8 56.51 14.52 -4.06
N TRP A 9 55.24 14.62 -4.38
CA TRP A 9 54.68 15.71 -5.18
C TRP A 9 54.66 17.07 -4.47
N LEU A 10 54.62 17.07 -3.13
CA LEU A 10 54.56 18.31 -2.34
C LEU A 10 55.92 18.83 -1.89
N GLY A 11 57.04 18.20 -2.32
CA GLY A 11 58.39 18.62 -1.96
C GLY A 11 58.78 18.37 -0.50
N PHE A 12 57.97 17.58 0.27
CA PHE A 12 58.22 17.25 1.67
C PHE A 12 59.18 16.08 1.87
N ALA A 13 59.70 15.51 0.76
CA ALA A 13 60.54 14.31 0.80
C ALA A 13 62.04 14.63 1.02
N ASP A 14 62.41 15.90 1.19
CA ASP A 14 63.79 16.27 1.40
C ASP A 14 64.20 16.08 2.87
N ASP A 15 65.12 15.16 3.12
CA ASP A 15 65.60 14.77 4.48
C ASP A 15 66.27 15.94 5.24
N SER A 16 66.45 17.07 4.60
CA SER A 16 67.07 18.26 5.16
C SER A 16 66.16 19.14 6.00
N MET A 17 64.81 18.95 5.92
CA MET A 17 63.86 19.80 6.64
C MET A 17 63.62 19.28 8.05
N HIS A 18 63.90 20.10 9.07
CA HIS A 18 63.66 19.75 10.47
C HIS A 18 62.18 19.37 10.69
N TRP A 19 61.91 18.24 11.40
CA TRP A 19 60.55 17.72 11.62
C TRP A 19 59.60 18.76 12.21
N ILE A 20 60.05 19.68 13.02
CA ILE A 20 59.24 20.76 13.60
C ILE A 20 58.67 21.66 12.50
N VAL A 21 59.47 21.95 11.44
CA VAL A 21 59.03 22.77 10.31
C VAL A 21 57.96 22.03 9.51
N ARG A 22 58.11 20.69 9.33
CA ARG A 22 57.11 19.84 8.65
C ARG A 22 55.78 19.86 9.42
N VAL A 23 55.82 19.66 10.74
CA VAL A 23 54.60 19.73 11.62
C VAL A 23 53.94 21.10 11.52
N PHE A 24 54.73 22.19 11.65
CA PHE A 24 54.19 23.54 11.52
C PHE A 24 53.51 23.76 10.17
N LEU A 25 54.11 23.30 9.10
CA LEU A 25 53.60 23.47 7.73
C LEU A 25 52.31 22.66 7.53
N ILE A 26 52.21 21.43 8.07
CA ILE A 26 50.96 20.61 8.04
C ILE A 26 49.85 21.34 8.78
N VAL A 27 50.11 21.85 9.98
CA VAL A 27 49.10 22.60 10.78
C VAL A 27 48.70 23.88 10.05
N PHE A 28 49.61 24.60 9.45
CA PHE A 28 49.32 25.78 8.64
C PHE A 28 48.45 25.47 7.43
N VAL A 29 48.81 24.41 6.67
CA VAL A 29 47.99 23.92 5.53
C VAL A 29 46.58 23.51 5.99
N THR A 30 46.49 22.85 7.13
CA THR A 30 45.18 22.46 7.71
C THR A 30 44.35 23.67 8.05
N LEU A 31 44.94 24.73 8.62
CA LEU A 31 44.25 25.98 8.93
C LEU A 31 43.74 26.65 7.65
N VAL A 32 44.61 26.75 6.63
CA VAL A 32 44.23 27.31 5.32
C VAL A 32 43.14 26.48 4.66
N ALA A 33 43.24 25.14 4.68
CA ALA A 33 42.23 24.24 4.12
C ALA A 33 40.88 24.40 4.83
N ASN A 34 40.90 24.49 6.16
CA ASN A 34 39.66 24.73 6.94
C ASN A 34 39.02 26.10 6.64
N TYR A 35 39.85 27.16 6.53
CA TYR A 35 39.39 28.50 6.13
C TYR A 35 38.78 28.48 4.72
N LEU A 36 39.44 27.86 3.76
CA LEU A 36 38.96 27.72 2.39
C LEU A 36 37.65 26.90 2.36
N CYS A 37 37.60 25.80 3.10
CA CYS A 37 36.40 24.99 3.23
C CYS A 37 35.20 25.81 3.74
N HIS A 38 35.37 26.58 4.82
CA HIS A 38 34.34 27.48 5.32
C HIS A 38 33.91 28.53 4.29
N LYS A 39 34.84 29.08 3.52
CA LYS A 39 34.54 30.07 2.49
C LYS A 39 33.80 29.44 1.30
N VAL A 40 34.19 28.25 0.90
CA VAL A 40 33.52 27.48 -0.17
C VAL A 40 32.11 27.03 0.25
N THR A 41 31.95 26.45 1.43
CA THR A 41 30.63 26.04 1.95
C THR A 41 29.69 27.24 2.08
N ALA A 42 30.17 28.39 2.57
CA ALA A 42 29.42 29.63 2.63
C ALA A 42 29.05 30.21 1.24
N ARG A 43 29.92 29.99 0.22
CA ARG A 43 29.62 30.38 -1.17
C ARG A 43 28.56 29.46 -1.78
N ILE A 44 28.71 28.16 -1.59
CA ILE A 44 27.74 27.14 -2.05
C ILE A 44 26.38 27.38 -1.38
N ALA A 45 26.33 27.63 -0.07
CA ALA A 45 25.11 27.94 0.65
C ALA A 45 24.36 29.14 0.03
N ARG A 46 25.10 30.20 -0.33
CA ARG A 46 24.49 31.38 -1.00
C ARG A 46 23.99 31.10 -2.41
N GLN A 47 24.58 30.15 -3.11
CA GLN A 47 24.11 29.72 -4.44
C GLN A 47 22.89 28.83 -4.32
N LEU A 48 22.90 27.87 -3.38
CA LEU A 48 21.79 26.95 -3.13
C LEU A 48 20.55 27.68 -2.60
N ALA A 49 20.71 28.71 -1.79
CA ALA A 49 19.59 29.55 -1.34
C ALA A 49 18.79 30.21 -2.50
N LYS A 50 19.34 30.22 -3.73
CA LYS A 50 18.65 30.65 -4.95
C LYS A 50 17.91 29.51 -5.67
N THR A 51 18.24 28.27 -5.36
CA THR A 51 17.58 27.08 -5.90
C THR A 51 16.37 26.73 -5.03
N ARG A 52 15.30 26.18 -5.64
CA ARG A 52 14.10 25.74 -4.91
C ARG A 52 14.25 24.35 -4.26
N ASN A 53 15.44 23.75 -4.29
CA ASN A 53 15.65 22.40 -3.76
C ASN A 53 16.07 22.45 -2.29
N LEU A 54 15.15 22.11 -1.41
CA LEU A 54 15.34 22.13 0.05
C LEU A 54 16.30 21.05 0.57
N TRP A 55 16.51 19.98 -0.21
CA TRP A 55 17.38 18.89 0.19
C TRP A 55 18.86 19.23 0.12
N ASP A 56 19.25 20.04 -0.87
CA ASP A 56 20.62 20.48 -1.06
C ASP A 56 21.06 21.38 0.10
N ASP A 57 20.19 22.29 0.55
CA ASP A 57 20.43 23.15 1.71
C ASP A 57 20.63 22.33 2.98
N THR A 58 19.78 21.32 3.19
CA THR A 58 19.84 20.44 4.36
C THR A 58 21.10 19.60 4.38
N LEU A 59 21.50 19.05 3.22
CA LEU A 59 22.71 18.27 3.08
C LEU A 59 23.94 19.12 3.40
N LEU A 60 23.99 20.35 2.87
CA LEU A 60 25.09 21.26 3.09
C LEU A 60 25.18 21.72 4.55
N ASP A 61 24.03 22.08 5.17
CA ASP A 61 23.99 22.49 6.58
C ASP A 61 24.38 21.34 7.51
N ALA A 62 23.90 20.11 7.21
CA ALA A 62 24.29 18.94 7.98
C ALA A 62 25.79 18.66 7.90
N GLY A 63 26.41 18.87 6.73
CA GLY A 63 27.82 18.56 6.46
C GLY A 63 28.80 19.64 6.86
N ALA A 64 28.44 20.92 6.81
CA ALA A 64 29.35 22.05 6.95
C ALA A 64 30.18 22.01 8.26
N LYS A 65 29.55 21.72 9.40
CA LYS A 65 30.24 21.63 10.70
C LYS A 65 31.11 20.37 10.82
N PRO A 66 30.59 19.15 10.54
CA PRO A 66 31.41 17.94 10.56
C PRO A 66 32.62 17.99 9.63
N LEU A 67 32.47 18.59 8.44
CA LEU A 67 33.53 18.73 7.47
C LEU A 67 34.71 19.60 7.99
N GLY A 68 34.39 20.70 8.66
CA GLY A 68 35.45 21.54 9.29
C GLY A 68 36.22 20.77 10.36
N VAL A 69 35.51 20.00 11.24
CA VAL A 69 36.14 19.18 12.25
C VAL A 69 36.95 18.01 11.63
N PHE A 70 36.46 17.45 10.51
CA PHE A 70 37.17 16.42 9.77
C PHE A 70 38.51 16.91 9.24
N ILE A 71 38.60 18.13 8.67
CA ILE A 71 39.83 18.72 8.19
C ILE A 71 40.85 18.85 9.34
N TRP A 72 40.41 19.32 10.51
CA TRP A 72 41.24 19.42 11.69
C TRP A 72 41.67 18.03 12.20
N LEU A 73 40.78 17.05 12.25
CA LEU A 73 41.10 15.69 12.66
C LEU A 73 42.20 15.07 11.79
N ILE A 74 42.05 15.17 10.48
CA ILE A 74 43.04 14.61 9.55
C ILE A 74 44.38 15.36 9.62
N GLY A 75 44.35 16.71 9.63
CA GLY A 75 45.54 17.51 9.70
C GLY A 75 46.35 17.33 10.97
N LEU A 76 45.67 17.33 12.13
CA LEU A 76 46.34 17.09 13.43
C LEU A 76 46.84 15.64 13.57
N SER A 77 46.06 14.64 13.06
CA SER A 77 46.52 13.24 13.04
C SER A 77 47.79 13.09 12.17
N TRP A 78 47.84 13.75 11.03
CA TRP A 78 49.02 13.73 10.16
C TRP A 78 50.21 14.40 10.81
N ALA A 79 50.03 15.57 11.43
CA ALA A 79 51.08 16.27 12.17
C ALA A 79 51.63 15.40 13.32
N ALA A 80 50.75 14.72 14.05
CA ALA A 80 51.10 13.80 15.13
C ALA A 80 51.88 12.56 14.63
N GLU A 81 51.51 12.02 13.46
CA GLU A 81 52.21 10.89 12.84
C GLU A 81 53.68 11.28 12.43
N VAL A 82 53.87 12.49 11.89
CA VAL A 82 55.21 13.01 11.60
C VAL A 82 56.03 13.16 12.90
N ALA A 83 55.44 13.70 13.96
CA ALA A 83 56.10 13.83 15.24
C ALA A 83 56.46 12.46 15.85
N GLN A 84 55.56 11.46 15.73
CA GLN A 84 55.81 10.10 16.19
C GLN A 84 57.02 9.45 15.53
N ARG A 85 57.14 9.57 14.23
CA ARG A 85 58.26 8.97 13.47
C ARG A 85 59.61 9.50 13.89
N GLU A 86 59.69 10.75 14.30
CA GLU A 86 60.96 11.40 14.66
C GLU A 86 61.27 11.29 16.18
N THR A 87 60.23 11.32 17.03
CA THR A 87 60.42 11.34 18.48
C THR A 87 60.34 9.95 19.14
N GLY A 88 59.71 8.99 18.43
CA GLY A 88 59.45 7.66 19.01
C GLY A 88 58.52 7.66 20.21
N ALA A 89 57.81 8.75 20.47
CA ALA A 89 56.99 8.91 21.70
C ALA A 89 55.72 8.04 21.63
N VAL A 90 55.55 7.17 22.60
CA VAL A 90 54.45 6.21 22.75
C VAL A 90 53.06 6.89 22.75
N VAL A 91 52.99 8.16 23.14
CA VAL A 91 51.71 8.94 23.17
C VAL A 91 51.09 9.02 21.79
N PHE A 92 51.85 8.94 20.72
CA PHE A 92 51.32 9.01 19.36
C PHE A 92 50.85 7.67 18.78
N GLU A 93 51.08 6.52 19.46
CA GLU A 93 50.60 5.22 18.99
C GLU A 93 49.06 5.14 18.90
N ALA A 94 48.35 5.93 19.71
CA ALA A 94 46.91 6.00 19.71
C ALA A 94 46.33 6.83 18.55
N VAL A 95 47.15 7.54 17.77
CA VAL A 95 46.68 8.48 16.73
C VAL A 95 45.83 7.81 15.65
N ASP A 96 46.21 6.61 15.22
CA ASP A 96 45.45 5.87 14.21
C ASP A 96 44.06 5.45 14.71
N ILE A 97 43.99 5.00 15.95
CA ILE A 97 42.73 4.63 16.59
C ILE A 97 41.84 5.87 16.79
N ILE A 98 42.44 6.97 17.30
CA ILE A 98 41.72 8.24 17.50
C ILE A 98 41.21 8.78 16.17
N ARG A 99 42.00 8.73 15.10
CA ARG A 99 41.61 9.14 13.76
C ARG A 99 40.43 8.30 13.24
N ALA A 100 40.53 6.98 13.36
CA ALA A 100 39.48 6.07 12.90
C ALA A 100 38.16 6.31 13.66
N ILE A 101 38.21 6.40 15.00
CA ILE A 101 37.03 6.67 15.84
C ILE A 101 36.48 8.07 15.53
N GLY A 102 37.36 9.08 15.40
CA GLY A 102 36.96 10.43 15.07
C GLY A 102 36.19 10.52 13.74
N VAL A 103 36.64 9.81 12.72
CA VAL A 103 35.94 9.75 11.42
C VAL A 103 34.56 9.11 11.59
N ILE A 104 34.45 8.02 12.35
CA ILE A 104 33.17 7.36 12.60
C ILE A 104 32.20 8.31 13.34
N VAL A 105 32.66 8.99 14.38
CA VAL A 105 31.87 9.96 15.16
C VAL A 105 31.41 11.12 14.27
N LEU A 106 32.23 11.61 13.36
CA LEU A 106 31.89 12.67 12.43
C LEU A 106 30.81 12.23 11.42
N ILE A 107 30.89 10.99 10.94
CA ILE A 107 29.87 10.42 10.06
C ILE A 107 28.53 10.30 10.83
N ILE A 108 28.55 9.80 12.08
CA ILE A 108 27.37 9.71 12.92
C ILE A 108 26.77 11.10 13.14
N TRP A 109 27.60 12.07 13.47
CA TRP A 109 27.17 13.47 13.68
C TRP A 109 26.53 14.07 12.43
N PHE A 110 27.14 13.87 11.27
CA PHE A 110 26.58 14.28 9.98
C PHE A 110 25.21 13.63 9.73
N LEU A 111 25.11 12.31 9.88
CA LEU A 111 23.85 11.59 9.65
C LEU A 111 22.73 12.03 10.60
N ILE A 112 23.04 12.24 11.89
CA ILE A 112 22.05 12.72 12.85
C ILE A 112 21.55 14.13 12.49
N ARG A 113 22.46 15.02 12.06
CA ARG A 113 22.09 16.37 11.61
C ARG A 113 21.24 16.31 10.35
N PHE A 114 21.60 15.46 9.40
CA PHE A 114 20.85 15.27 8.17
C PHE A 114 19.42 14.76 8.45
N VAL A 115 19.28 13.75 9.31
CA VAL A 115 17.94 13.23 9.71
C VAL A 115 17.10 14.33 10.38
N ARG A 116 17.69 15.18 11.22
CA ARG A 116 16.96 16.34 11.82
C ARG A 116 16.50 17.35 10.78
N GLY A 117 17.38 17.73 9.85
CA GLY A 117 17.02 18.64 8.78
C GLY A 117 15.94 18.07 7.84
N ALA A 118 16.01 16.77 7.55
CA ALA A 118 14.97 16.08 6.80
C ALA A 118 13.61 16.07 7.54
N GLU A 119 13.61 15.85 8.86
CA GLU A 119 12.41 15.96 9.70
C GLU A 119 11.78 17.35 9.59
N GLU A 120 12.57 18.41 9.69
CA GLU A 120 12.11 19.79 9.59
C GLU A 120 11.51 20.14 8.22
N ILE A 121 12.06 19.60 7.14
CA ILE A 121 11.49 19.79 5.79
C ILE A 121 10.14 19.09 5.67
N LEU A 122 10.07 17.81 6.04
CA LEU A 122 8.91 16.95 5.80
C LEU A 122 7.69 17.36 6.64
N VAL A 123 7.90 17.98 7.79
CA VAL A 123 6.83 18.47 8.70
C VAL A 123 6.38 19.88 8.38
N SER A 124 7.20 20.70 7.70
CA SER A 124 6.92 22.11 7.48
C SER A 124 5.83 22.33 6.41
N PRO A 125 4.71 23.00 6.73
CA PRO A 125 3.68 23.34 5.75
C PRO A 125 4.17 24.32 4.68
N ASP A 126 5.17 25.15 4.99
CA ASP A 126 5.74 26.13 4.07
C ASP A 126 6.66 25.49 3.03
N LYS A 127 7.21 24.31 3.34
CA LYS A 127 8.20 23.61 2.52
C LYS A 127 7.61 22.47 1.70
N MET A 128 6.50 21.86 2.14
CA MET A 128 5.86 20.72 1.48
C MET A 128 4.42 21.00 1.13
N LYS A 129 3.99 20.64 -0.09
CA LYS A 129 2.57 20.76 -0.51
C LYS A 129 1.62 19.90 0.34
N GLN A 130 2.11 18.77 0.83
CA GLN A 130 1.40 17.89 1.75
C GLN A 130 2.35 17.52 2.88
N PRO A 131 2.38 18.29 3.98
CA PRO A 131 3.27 18.05 5.11
C PRO A 131 2.88 16.74 5.80
N MET A 132 3.89 15.99 6.24
CA MET A 132 3.67 14.78 7.03
C MET A 132 3.27 15.15 8.46
N ASP A 133 2.51 14.26 9.11
CA ASP A 133 2.18 14.43 10.53
C ASP A 133 3.44 14.47 11.37
N LYS A 134 3.51 15.50 12.22
CA LYS A 134 4.66 15.79 13.08
C LYS A 134 4.99 14.62 14.02
N THR A 135 3.96 13.97 14.57
CA THR A 135 4.13 12.85 15.51
C THR A 135 4.75 11.65 14.82
N THR A 136 4.21 11.29 13.65
CA THR A 136 4.70 10.19 12.81
C THR A 136 6.15 10.44 12.37
N MET A 137 6.44 11.64 11.86
CA MET A 137 7.78 11.98 11.38
C MET A 137 8.80 12.00 12.51
N SER A 138 8.43 12.53 13.69
CA SER A 138 9.30 12.52 14.87
C SER A 138 9.60 11.10 15.35
N ALA A 139 8.63 10.18 15.29
CA ALA A 139 8.84 8.78 15.63
C ALA A 139 9.84 8.10 14.67
N ILE A 140 9.66 8.27 13.36
CA ILE A 140 10.57 7.74 12.33
C ILE A 140 11.98 8.31 12.52
N SER A 141 12.10 9.62 12.72
CA SER A 141 13.37 10.31 12.92
C SER A 141 14.11 9.81 14.17
N LYS A 142 13.40 9.54 15.28
CA LYS A 142 13.97 8.95 16.48
C LYS A 142 14.49 7.54 16.23
N LEU A 143 13.74 6.71 15.52
CA LEU A 143 14.17 5.34 15.17
C LEU A 143 15.42 5.35 14.28
N LEU A 144 15.46 6.21 13.24
CA LEU A 144 16.62 6.35 12.38
C LEU A 144 17.85 6.82 13.17
N ARG A 145 17.71 7.82 14.04
CA ARG A 145 18.82 8.29 14.89
C ARG A 145 19.30 7.21 15.86
N ALA A 146 18.39 6.44 16.47
CA ALA A 146 18.74 5.32 17.31
C ALA A 146 19.53 4.25 16.54
N SER A 147 19.10 3.89 15.33
CA SER A 147 19.81 2.94 14.46
C SER A 147 21.20 3.43 14.09
N ILE A 148 21.36 4.72 13.74
CA ILE A 148 22.67 5.34 13.44
C ILE A 148 23.58 5.26 14.66
N ILE A 149 23.10 5.59 15.85
CA ILE A 149 23.89 5.57 17.08
C ILE A 149 24.31 4.12 17.45
N ILE A 150 23.37 3.17 17.37
CA ILE A 150 23.66 1.76 17.67
C ILE A 150 24.71 1.21 16.71
N THR A 151 24.51 1.40 15.40
CA THR A 151 25.45 0.94 14.37
C THR A 151 26.82 1.60 14.56
N GLY A 152 26.87 2.91 14.80
CA GLY A 152 28.09 3.62 15.03
C GLY A 152 28.82 3.16 16.28
N ALA A 153 28.11 2.89 17.38
CA ALA A 153 28.71 2.35 18.61
C ALA A 153 29.32 0.96 18.37
N LEU A 154 28.66 0.07 17.62
CA LEU A 154 29.21 -1.24 17.25
C LEU A 154 30.48 -1.12 16.41
N VAL A 155 30.52 -0.20 15.44
CA VAL A 155 31.72 0.04 14.61
C VAL A 155 32.86 0.60 15.46
N ILE A 156 32.57 1.52 16.39
CA ILE A 156 33.58 2.03 17.33
C ILE A 156 34.13 0.92 18.22
N MET A 157 33.28 0.07 18.79
CA MET A 157 33.72 -1.07 19.59
C MET A 157 34.64 -2.02 18.79
N GLN A 158 34.27 -2.31 17.54
CA GLN A 158 35.10 -3.13 16.65
C GLN A 158 36.46 -2.47 16.35
N THR A 159 36.48 -1.16 16.12
CA THR A 159 37.72 -0.40 15.90
C THR A 159 38.62 -0.42 17.12
N LEU A 160 38.04 -0.46 18.33
CA LEU A 160 38.79 -0.59 19.60
C LEU A 160 39.27 -2.02 19.85
N GLY A 161 38.99 -2.98 18.94
CA GLY A 161 39.42 -4.37 19.07
C GLY A 161 38.48 -5.26 19.90
N TYR A 162 37.31 -4.75 20.34
CA TYR A 162 36.31 -5.56 21.02
C TYR A 162 35.57 -6.45 20.03
N SER A 163 35.33 -7.72 20.42
CA SER A 163 34.52 -8.62 19.64
C SER A 163 33.03 -8.22 19.73
N VAL A 164 32.46 -7.81 18.59
CA VAL A 164 31.02 -7.49 18.51
C VAL A 164 30.14 -8.72 18.30
N SER A 165 30.74 -9.91 18.11
CA SER A 165 30.01 -11.14 17.79
C SER A 165 28.96 -11.50 18.86
N GLY A 166 29.28 -11.34 20.15
CA GLY A 166 28.33 -11.56 21.23
C GLY A 166 27.17 -10.58 21.25
N VAL A 167 27.46 -9.30 20.98
CA VAL A 167 26.42 -8.25 20.87
C VAL A 167 25.52 -8.51 19.68
N LEU A 168 26.11 -8.91 18.54
CA LEU A 168 25.34 -9.25 17.34
C LEU A 168 24.49 -10.51 17.53
N ALA A 169 25.02 -11.56 18.20
CA ALA A 169 24.26 -12.76 18.51
C ALA A 169 23.06 -12.46 19.43
N PHE A 170 23.26 -11.68 20.48
CA PHE A 170 22.19 -11.25 21.38
C PHE A 170 21.22 -10.29 20.67
N GLY A 171 21.74 -9.35 19.89
CA GLY A 171 20.96 -8.44 19.05
C GLY A 171 20.12 -9.17 17.98
N GLY A 172 20.63 -10.31 17.49
CA GLY A 172 19.91 -11.20 16.57
C GLY A 172 18.62 -11.76 17.19
N ILE A 173 18.68 -12.22 18.44
CA ILE A 173 17.49 -12.69 19.17
C ILE A 173 16.50 -11.52 19.38
N GLY A 174 17.00 -10.35 19.79
CA GLY A 174 16.18 -9.13 19.89
C GLY A 174 15.60 -8.70 18.55
N GLY A 175 16.37 -8.84 17.47
CA GLY A 175 15.92 -8.57 16.10
C GLY A 175 14.77 -9.47 15.64
N ILE A 176 14.81 -10.76 16.01
CA ILE A 176 13.71 -11.70 15.76
C ILE A 176 12.44 -11.24 16.50
N ALA A 177 12.55 -10.85 17.76
CA ALA A 177 11.40 -10.36 18.52
C ALA A 177 10.79 -9.08 17.91
N VAL A 178 11.64 -8.13 17.50
CA VAL A 178 11.21 -6.90 16.79
C VAL A 178 10.59 -7.24 15.43
N GLY A 179 11.17 -8.20 14.70
CA GLY A 179 10.64 -8.69 13.43
C GLY A 179 9.22 -9.28 13.57
N PHE A 180 8.99 -10.09 14.59
CA PHE A 180 7.64 -10.60 14.90
C PHE A 180 6.66 -9.48 15.28
N ALA A 181 7.10 -8.51 16.07
CA ALA A 181 6.27 -7.35 16.41
C ALA A 181 5.93 -6.47 15.18
N ALA A 182 6.82 -6.40 14.20
CA ALA A 182 6.63 -5.64 12.96
C ALA A 182 5.96 -6.44 11.84
N LYS A 183 5.68 -7.74 12.00
CA LYS A 183 5.17 -8.64 10.97
C LYS A 183 3.95 -8.08 10.25
N ASP A 184 2.95 -7.63 10.99
CA ASP A 184 1.70 -7.15 10.40
C ASP A 184 1.89 -5.83 9.66
N LEU A 185 2.80 -4.98 10.12
CA LEU A 185 3.15 -3.75 9.43
C LEU A 185 3.78 -4.03 8.07
N LEU A 186 4.73 -4.96 8.04
CA LEU A 186 5.39 -5.40 6.81
C LEU A 186 4.41 -6.11 5.87
N ALA A 187 3.55 -6.97 6.38
CA ALA A 187 2.53 -7.66 5.60
C ALA A 187 1.59 -6.67 4.89
N ASN A 188 1.16 -5.61 5.60
CA ASN A 188 0.33 -4.57 5.00
C ASN A 188 1.07 -3.72 3.97
N PHE A 189 2.33 -3.40 4.22
CA PHE A 189 3.17 -2.68 3.25
C PHE A 189 3.35 -3.48 1.96
N PHE A 190 3.74 -4.76 2.07
CA PHE A 190 3.88 -5.63 0.90
C PHE A 190 2.54 -5.93 0.21
N GLY A 191 1.44 -6.03 0.97
CA GLY A 191 0.09 -6.14 0.42
C GLY A 191 -0.28 -4.92 -0.43
N GLY A 192 0.02 -3.70 0.07
CA GLY A 192 -0.17 -2.47 -0.70
C GLY A 192 0.70 -2.40 -1.95
N LEU A 193 1.96 -2.81 -1.84
CA LEU A 193 2.88 -2.90 -2.98
C LEU A 193 2.37 -3.89 -4.05
N MET A 194 1.86 -5.05 -3.62
CA MET A 194 1.27 -6.06 -4.51
C MET A 194 0.05 -5.50 -5.27
N ILE A 195 -0.87 -4.82 -4.56
CA ILE A 195 -2.01 -4.16 -5.20
C ILE A 195 -1.54 -3.15 -6.26
N TYR A 196 -0.47 -2.40 -5.97
CA TYR A 196 0.07 -1.40 -6.88
C TYR A 196 0.76 -2.01 -8.12
N LEU A 197 1.49 -3.13 -7.95
CA LEU A 197 2.21 -3.81 -9.03
C LEU A 197 1.27 -4.63 -9.93
N ASP A 198 0.45 -5.50 -9.33
CA ASP A 198 -0.41 -6.45 -10.05
C ASP A 198 -1.73 -5.82 -10.50
N ARG A 199 -2.15 -4.74 -9.82
CA ARG A 199 -3.36 -3.97 -10.11
C ARG A 199 -4.62 -4.83 -10.28
N PRO A 200 -4.95 -5.69 -9.32
CA PRO A 200 -6.21 -6.44 -9.36
C PRO A 200 -7.40 -5.48 -9.37
N PHE A 201 -7.24 -4.30 -8.77
CA PHE A 201 -8.17 -3.18 -8.82
C PHE A 201 -7.41 -1.84 -8.72
N SER A 202 -8.09 -0.77 -9.08
CA SER A 202 -7.59 0.61 -9.05
C SER A 202 -8.55 1.53 -8.28
N VAL A 203 -8.09 2.73 -7.93
CA VAL A 203 -8.97 3.76 -7.36
C VAL A 203 -10.09 4.07 -8.37
N GLY A 204 -11.33 4.05 -7.89
CA GLY A 204 -12.54 4.19 -8.71
C GLY A 204 -13.21 2.86 -9.08
N ASP A 205 -12.52 1.72 -8.97
CA ASP A 205 -13.11 0.41 -9.26
C ASP A 205 -14.10 0.00 -8.15
N TRP A 206 -15.23 -0.55 -8.54
CA TRP A 206 -16.09 -1.33 -7.67
C TRP A 206 -15.46 -2.72 -7.50
N ILE A 207 -15.21 -3.10 -6.25
CA ILE A 207 -14.71 -4.43 -5.88
C ILE A 207 -15.66 -5.12 -4.92
N ARG A 208 -15.61 -6.44 -4.96
CA ARG A 208 -16.33 -7.32 -4.06
C ARG A 208 -15.45 -8.47 -3.60
N SER A 209 -15.55 -8.85 -2.34
CA SER A 209 -14.98 -10.09 -1.84
C SER A 209 -16.06 -10.89 -1.13
N PRO A 210 -16.48 -12.04 -1.67
CA PRO A 210 -17.45 -12.92 -1.04
C PRO A 210 -16.96 -13.46 0.31
N ASP A 211 -15.63 -13.64 0.46
CA ASP A 211 -15.01 -14.26 1.64
C ASP A 211 -15.14 -13.42 2.92
N LYS A 212 -15.24 -12.09 2.79
CA LYS A 212 -15.21 -11.15 3.92
C LYS A 212 -16.32 -10.12 3.92
N ASN A 213 -17.33 -10.25 3.07
CA ASN A 213 -18.41 -9.27 2.90
C ASN A 213 -17.88 -7.84 2.64
N ILE A 214 -16.76 -7.74 1.91
CA ILE A 214 -16.20 -6.47 1.48
C ILE A 214 -16.84 -6.14 0.14
N GLU A 215 -17.53 -5.00 0.04
CA GLU A 215 -18.08 -4.54 -1.23
C GLU A 215 -18.19 -3.01 -1.25
N GLY A 216 -17.81 -2.41 -2.38
CA GLY A 216 -17.90 -0.97 -2.61
C GLY A 216 -16.88 -0.45 -3.61
N THR A 217 -16.82 0.88 -3.72
CA THR A 217 -15.90 1.56 -4.64
C THR A 217 -14.61 1.93 -3.91
N VAL A 218 -13.46 1.60 -4.50
CA VAL A 218 -12.14 1.95 -3.97
C VAL A 218 -11.93 3.47 -4.08
N GLU A 219 -11.80 4.15 -2.95
CA GLU A 219 -11.52 5.60 -2.91
C GLU A 219 -10.04 5.91 -2.83
N GLN A 220 -9.31 5.14 -2.04
CA GLN A 220 -7.88 5.36 -1.83
C GLN A 220 -7.16 4.06 -1.51
N ILE A 221 -5.98 3.89 -2.10
CA ILE A 221 -5.04 2.81 -1.77
C ILE A 221 -3.86 3.46 -1.05
N GLY A 222 -3.80 3.27 0.27
CA GLY A 222 -2.69 3.73 1.09
C GLY A 222 -1.59 2.67 1.19
N TRP A 223 -0.47 3.02 1.84
CA TRP A 223 0.64 2.08 2.05
C TRP A 223 0.31 0.93 3.01
N ARG A 224 -0.70 1.09 3.88
CA ARG A 224 -1.12 0.11 4.89
C ARG A 224 -2.59 -0.29 4.76
N LEU A 225 -3.45 0.63 4.38
CA LEU A 225 -4.91 0.47 4.34
C LEU A 225 -5.44 0.91 2.98
N THR A 226 -6.41 0.17 2.47
CA THR A 226 -7.26 0.59 1.35
C THR A 226 -8.59 1.08 1.91
N CYS A 227 -9.02 2.27 1.49
CA CYS A 227 -10.35 2.82 1.81
C CYS A 227 -11.33 2.50 0.69
N ILE A 228 -12.43 1.85 1.05
CA ILE A 228 -13.52 1.47 0.17
C ILE A 228 -14.78 2.20 0.62
N ARG A 229 -15.47 2.87 -0.31
CA ARG A 229 -16.79 3.45 -0.05
C ARG A 229 -17.87 2.42 -0.31
N THR A 230 -18.52 1.95 0.76
CA THR A 230 -19.64 1.01 0.64
C THR A 230 -20.84 1.66 -0.05
N PHE A 231 -21.80 0.88 -0.53
CA PHE A 231 -22.98 1.43 -1.23
C PHE A 231 -23.87 2.30 -0.33
N ASP A 232 -23.89 2.05 0.98
CA ASP A 232 -24.52 2.90 1.98
C ASP A 232 -23.65 4.11 2.41
N LYS A 233 -22.60 4.42 1.62
CA LYS A 233 -21.74 5.61 1.74
C LYS A 233 -20.83 5.63 2.97
N ARG A 234 -20.67 4.53 3.68
CA ARG A 234 -19.70 4.42 4.78
C ARG A 234 -18.27 4.16 4.25
N PRO A 235 -17.23 4.78 4.83
CA PRO A 235 -15.86 4.39 4.55
C PRO A 235 -15.54 3.06 5.26
N LEU A 236 -15.06 2.09 4.51
CA LEU A 236 -14.56 0.82 5.01
C LEU A 236 -13.03 0.80 4.83
N TYR A 237 -12.31 0.70 5.94
CA TYR A 237 -10.85 0.62 5.93
C TYR A 237 -10.40 -0.83 6.03
N VAL A 238 -9.82 -1.34 4.97
CA VAL A 238 -9.35 -2.72 4.86
C VAL A 238 -7.82 -2.75 4.90
N PRO A 239 -7.19 -3.52 5.81
CA PRO A 239 -5.76 -3.75 5.78
C PRO A 239 -5.31 -4.36 4.44
N ASN A 240 -4.24 -3.84 3.84
CA ASN A 240 -3.79 -4.31 2.53
C ASN A 240 -3.38 -5.79 2.54
N SER A 241 -2.86 -6.28 3.66
CA SER A 241 -2.53 -7.70 3.84
C SER A 241 -3.76 -8.62 3.70
N THR A 242 -4.97 -8.12 3.92
CA THR A 242 -6.20 -8.88 3.73
C THR A 242 -6.35 -9.31 2.27
N PHE A 243 -6.06 -8.43 1.33
CA PHE A 243 -6.18 -8.69 -0.11
C PHE A 243 -5.19 -9.74 -0.65
N THR A 244 -4.16 -10.11 0.12
CA THR A 244 -3.25 -11.20 -0.25
C THR A 244 -3.79 -12.59 0.08
N THR A 245 -4.90 -12.68 0.82
CA THR A 245 -5.44 -13.93 1.36
C THR A 245 -6.90 -14.20 0.98
N ILE A 246 -7.57 -13.23 0.37
CA ILE A 246 -8.99 -13.33 -0.02
C ILE A 246 -9.14 -13.30 -1.55
N SER A 247 -10.25 -13.84 -2.03
CA SER A 247 -10.68 -13.68 -3.42
C SER A 247 -11.23 -12.26 -3.64
N VAL A 248 -10.84 -11.63 -4.73
CA VAL A 248 -11.36 -10.30 -5.10
C VAL A 248 -11.98 -10.37 -6.48
N GLU A 249 -13.26 -10.07 -6.56
CA GLU A 249 -13.99 -9.84 -7.80
C GLU A 249 -13.92 -8.33 -8.14
N ASN A 250 -13.80 -8.02 -9.43
CA ASN A 250 -13.81 -6.64 -9.90
C ASN A 250 -14.97 -6.43 -10.90
N PRO A 251 -16.18 -6.09 -10.41
CA PRO A 251 -17.33 -5.83 -11.25
C PRO A 251 -17.15 -4.64 -12.21
N SER A 252 -16.23 -3.70 -11.95
CA SER A 252 -15.93 -2.62 -12.88
C SER A 252 -15.27 -3.11 -14.19
N ARG A 253 -14.67 -4.31 -14.16
CA ARG A 253 -14.01 -4.93 -15.31
C ARG A 253 -14.84 -6.05 -15.94
N MET A 254 -16.11 -6.19 -15.53
CA MET A 254 -17.00 -7.15 -16.17
C MET A 254 -17.27 -6.77 -17.63
N THR A 255 -17.41 -7.75 -18.49
CA THR A 255 -17.71 -7.57 -19.90
C THR A 255 -19.21 -7.50 -20.18
N HIS A 256 -19.99 -8.23 -19.40
CA HIS A 256 -21.45 -8.34 -19.54
C HIS A 256 -22.10 -8.51 -18.17
N ARG A 257 -23.40 -8.23 -18.06
CA ARG A 257 -24.19 -8.59 -16.90
C ARG A 257 -25.10 -9.75 -17.22
N ARG A 258 -25.11 -10.72 -16.30
CA ARG A 258 -25.93 -11.91 -16.45
C ARG A 258 -27.35 -11.67 -15.92
N ILE A 259 -28.37 -12.04 -16.71
CA ILE A 259 -29.72 -12.26 -16.24
C ILE A 259 -29.85 -13.76 -15.96
N TYR A 260 -30.14 -14.10 -14.72
CA TYR A 260 -30.40 -15.47 -14.26
C TYR A 260 -31.63 -15.46 -13.39
N GLU A 261 -32.78 -15.89 -13.97
CA GLU A 261 -34.08 -15.88 -13.31
C GLU A 261 -34.80 -17.20 -13.49
N THR A 262 -35.51 -17.60 -12.46
CA THR A 262 -36.39 -18.78 -12.49
C THR A 262 -37.83 -18.31 -12.45
N ILE A 263 -38.63 -18.83 -13.37
CA ILE A 263 -40.03 -18.44 -13.56
C ILE A 263 -40.87 -19.69 -13.44
N GLY A 264 -41.86 -19.68 -12.53
CA GLY A 264 -42.76 -20.78 -12.28
C GLY A 264 -44.10 -20.59 -12.97
N VAL A 265 -44.54 -21.58 -13.76
CA VAL A 265 -45.84 -21.66 -14.39
C VAL A 265 -46.70 -22.71 -13.62
N ARG A 266 -48.03 -22.53 -13.60
CA ARG A 266 -48.94 -23.48 -12.94
C ARG A 266 -48.83 -24.89 -13.52
N TYR A 267 -49.08 -25.91 -12.70
CA TYR A 267 -49.13 -27.28 -13.13
C TYR A 267 -50.22 -27.54 -14.17
N ASP A 268 -51.37 -26.84 -14.09
CA ASP A 268 -52.45 -26.97 -15.03
C ASP A 268 -52.08 -26.54 -16.47
N ASP A 269 -51.05 -25.69 -16.58
CA ASP A 269 -50.55 -25.14 -17.84
C ASP A 269 -49.36 -25.93 -18.41
N PHE A 270 -49.15 -27.17 -17.96
CA PHE A 270 -48.01 -28.00 -18.37
C PHE A 270 -47.81 -28.09 -19.90
N LYS A 271 -48.95 -28.21 -20.63
CA LYS A 271 -48.89 -28.37 -22.12
C LYS A 271 -48.35 -27.13 -22.82
N GLN A 272 -48.46 -25.97 -22.21
CA GLN A 272 -48.05 -24.68 -22.73
C GLN A 272 -46.57 -24.40 -22.47
N VAL A 273 -45.96 -25.01 -21.43
CA VAL A 273 -44.59 -24.78 -21.04
C VAL A 273 -43.58 -24.93 -22.18
N PRO A 274 -43.62 -25.98 -23.01
CA PRO A 274 -42.67 -26.12 -24.12
C PRO A 274 -42.74 -24.94 -25.13
N VAL A 275 -43.93 -24.48 -25.45
CA VAL A 275 -44.17 -23.38 -26.40
C VAL A 275 -43.75 -22.05 -25.79
N ILE A 276 -44.04 -21.82 -24.52
CA ILE A 276 -43.61 -20.64 -23.78
C ILE A 276 -42.11 -20.54 -23.76
N VAL A 277 -41.39 -21.63 -23.45
CA VAL A 277 -39.94 -21.69 -23.38
C VAL A 277 -39.32 -21.35 -24.75
N GLU A 278 -39.81 -21.89 -25.86
CA GLU A 278 -39.34 -21.58 -27.20
C GLU A 278 -39.62 -20.13 -27.59
N GLN A 279 -40.76 -19.56 -27.27
CA GLN A 279 -41.06 -18.16 -27.55
C GLN A 279 -40.26 -17.20 -26.69
N VAL A 280 -40.02 -17.51 -25.41
CA VAL A 280 -39.13 -16.71 -24.58
C VAL A 280 -37.70 -16.73 -25.13
N LYS A 281 -37.24 -17.88 -25.61
CA LYS A 281 -35.93 -17.99 -26.27
C LYS A 281 -35.84 -17.17 -27.54
N ALA A 282 -36.87 -17.21 -28.38
CA ALA A 282 -36.95 -16.39 -29.62
C ALA A 282 -36.97 -14.89 -29.26
N MET A 283 -37.80 -14.46 -28.30
CA MET A 283 -37.87 -13.09 -27.83
C MET A 283 -36.51 -12.56 -27.32
N LEU A 284 -35.76 -13.39 -26.59
CA LEU A 284 -34.42 -13.02 -26.12
C LEU A 284 -33.40 -12.90 -27.26
N ALA A 285 -33.49 -13.76 -28.29
CA ALA A 285 -32.65 -13.69 -29.48
C ALA A 285 -32.88 -12.44 -30.31
N GLU A 286 -34.11 -11.96 -30.34
CA GLU A 286 -34.48 -10.72 -31.05
C GLU A 286 -34.32 -9.44 -30.25
N HIS A 287 -33.94 -9.56 -28.96
CA HIS A 287 -33.88 -8.42 -28.06
C HIS A 287 -32.60 -7.59 -28.23
N ASP A 288 -32.72 -6.32 -28.57
CA ASP A 288 -31.62 -5.41 -28.93
C ASP A 288 -30.51 -5.34 -27.85
N GLU A 289 -30.85 -5.41 -26.56
CA GLU A 289 -29.94 -5.24 -25.44
C GLU A 289 -29.38 -6.58 -24.93
N ILE A 290 -29.77 -7.71 -25.49
CA ILE A 290 -29.22 -9.05 -25.17
C ILE A 290 -28.13 -9.39 -26.16
N ASP A 291 -27.05 -9.98 -25.69
CA ASP A 291 -25.93 -10.38 -26.54
C ASP A 291 -26.08 -11.85 -26.96
N GLU A 292 -26.43 -12.04 -28.22
CA GLU A 292 -26.62 -13.36 -28.83
C GLU A 292 -25.31 -14.17 -28.94
N THR A 293 -24.16 -13.49 -28.91
CA THR A 293 -22.86 -14.17 -29.00
C THR A 293 -22.49 -14.89 -27.69
N GLN A 294 -23.17 -14.56 -26.61
CA GLN A 294 -22.98 -15.16 -25.30
C GLN A 294 -23.92 -16.33 -25.08
N THR A 295 -23.61 -17.16 -24.08
CA THR A 295 -24.48 -18.29 -23.72
C THR A 295 -25.88 -17.83 -23.39
N MET A 296 -26.87 -18.34 -24.12
CA MET A 296 -28.28 -18.13 -23.86
C MET A 296 -28.98 -19.47 -23.66
N ILE A 297 -29.63 -19.64 -22.49
CA ILE A 297 -30.36 -20.87 -22.13
C ILE A 297 -31.73 -20.47 -21.60
N VAL A 298 -32.76 -21.07 -22.18
CA VAL A 298 -34.13 -21.01 -21.66
C VAL A 298 -34.65 -22.45 -21.69
N ASN A 299 -34.75 -23.07 -20.50
CA ASN A 299 -35.15 -24.46 -20.45
C ASN A 299 -36.02 -24.72 -19.20
N PHE A 300 -36.96 -25.68 -19.32
CA PHE A 300 -37.63 -26.26 -18.18
C PHE A 300 -36.57 -26.91 -17.26
N ASN A 301 -36.67 -26.65 -15.97
CA ASN A 301 -35.61 -27.01 -15.02
C ASN A 301 -36.09 -27.94 -13.91
N ALA A 302 -37.30 -27.68 -13.33
CA ALA A 302 -37.72 -28.43 -12.17
C ALA A 302 -39.26 -28.45 -12.00
N PHE A 303 -39.72 -29.50 -11.35
CA PHE A 303 -41.05 -29.57 -10.72
C PHE A 303 -40.92 -29.05 -9.27
N ALA A 304 -41.35 -27.83 -9.03
CA ALA A 304 -41.30 -27.23 -7.69
C ALA A 304 -42.61 -27.52 -6.91
N ALA A 305 -42.67 -27.10 -5.65
CA ALA A 305 -43.80 -27.44 -4.76
C ALA A 305 -45.16 -26.97 -5.31
N SER A 306 -45.22 -25.87 -6.04
CA SER A 306 -46.44 -25.29 -6.60
C SER A 306 -46.31 -24.83 -8.05
N SER A 307 -45.19 -25.09 -8.69
CA SER A 307 -44.86 -24.57 -10.03
C SER A 307 -44.06 -25.53 -10.89
N LEU A 308 -44.19 -25.34 -12.19
CA LEU A 308 -43.33 -25.88 -13.21
C LEU A 308 -42.31 -24.80 -13.54
N ASP A 309 -41.05 -25.02 -13.12
CA ASP A 309 -40.02 -23.97 -13.22
C ASP A 309 -39.21 -24.11 -14.49
N PHE A 310 -39.13 -23.02 -15.25
CA PHE A 310 -38.11 -22.84 -16.27
C PHE A 310 -37.19 -21.70 -15.89
N PHE A 311 -35.93 -21.72 -16.36
CA PHE A 311 -34.99 -20.68 -16.07
C PHE A 311 -34.51 -19.97 -17.34
N ILE A 312 -34.14 -18.72 -17.16
CA ILE A 312 -33.52 -17.86 -18.15
C ILE A 312 -32.07 -17.62 -17.71
N TYR A 313 -31.15 -17.87 -18.62
CA TYR A 313 -29.72 -17.57 -18.45
C TYR A 313 -29.25 -16.85 -19.69
N THR A 314 -28.95 -15.58 -19.58
CA THR A 314 -28.51 -14.76 -20.71
C THR A 314 -27.67 -13.58 -20.24
N PHE A 315 -27.07 -12.85 -21.17
CA PHE A 315 -26.19 -11.73 -20.89
C PHE A 315 -26.64 -10.47 -21.62
N THR A 316 -26.59 -9.33 -20.88
CA THR A 316 -26.87 -8.03 -21.47
C THR A 316 -25.59 -7.44 -22.10
N LYS A 317 -25.74 -6.68 -23.19
CA LYS A 317 -24.64 -5.91 -23.81
C LYS A 317 -24.10 -4.82 -22.88
N THR A 318 -24.97 -4.28 -22.02
CA THR A 318 -24.61 -3.22 -21.08
C THR A 318 -24.05 -3.75 -19.78
N THR A 319 -23.03 -3.09 -19.26
CA THR A 319 -22.53 -3.29 -17.88
C THR A 319 -23.00 -2.23 -16.90
N ASN A 320 -23.68 -1.17 -17.39
CA ASN A 320 -24.22 -0.11 -16.54
C ASN A 320 -25.31 -0.68 -15.63
N TRP A 321 -25.21 -0.40 -14.31
CA TRP A 321 -26.09 -0.96 -13.29
C TRP A 321 -27.56 -0.55 -13.49
N ILE A 322 -27.82 0.72 -13.77
CA ILE A 322 -29.18 1.25 -13.93
C ILE A 322 -29.79 0.68 -15.22
N LYS A 323 -29.08 0.78 -16.31
CA LYS A 323 -29.53 0.27 -17.61
C LYS A 323 -29.77 -1.24 -17.58
N TYR A 324 -28.94 -1.99 -16.88
CA TYR A 324 -29.15 -3.43 -16.68
C TYR A 324 -30.50 -3.74 -16.03
N HIS A 325 -30.89 -2.99 -14.99
CA HIS A 325 -32.18 -3.19 -14.34
C HIS A 325 -33.37 -2.81 -15.23
N GLU A 326 -33.21 -1.80 -16.09
CA GLU A 326 -34.22 -1.46 -17.11
C GLU A 326 -34.38 -2.60 -18.13
N VAL A 327 -33.26 -3.14 -18.64
CA VAL A 327 -33.28 -4.28 -19.57
C VAL A 327 -33.87 -5.52 -18.92
N LYS A 328 -33.47 -5.83 -17.69
CA LYS A 328 -34.02 -6.97 -16.94
C LYS A 328 -35.53 -6.82 -16.74
N GLN A 329 -36.01 -5.63 -16.38
CA GLN A 329 -37.44 -5.36 -16.23
C GLN A 329 -38.17 -5.58 -17.57
N ASP A 330 -37.66 -5.06 -18.68
CA ASP A 330 -38.29 -5.24 -19.99
C ASP A 330 -38.39 -6.72 -20.39
N VAL A 331 -37.30 -7.47 -20.20
CA VAL A 331 -37.28 -8.93 -20.41
C VAL A 331 -38.34 -9.63 -19.59
N LEU A 332 -38.44 -9.34 -18.28
CA LEU A 332 -39.40 -10.01 -17.39
C LEU A 332 -40.87 -9.68 -17.74
N ILE A 333 -41.17 -8.43 -18.17
CA ILE A 333 -42.49 -8.03 -18.64
C ILE A 333 -42.85 -8.80 -19.91
N LYS A 334 -41.94 -8.85 -20.89
CA LYS A 334 -42.16 -9.61 -22.13
C LYS A 334 -42.36 -11.10 -21.90
N VAL A 335 -41.66 -11.68 -20.92
CA VAL A 335 -41.88 -13.08 -20.50
C VAL A 335 -43.27 -13.25 -19.93
N MET A 336 -43.74 -12.31 -19.11
CA MET A 336 -45.10 -12.35 -18.56
C MET A 336 -46.17 -12.26 -19.66
N ASP A 337 -45.98 -11.37 -20.65
CA ASP A 337 -46.85 -11.25 -21.80
C ASP A 337 -46.94 -12.55 -22.62
N ILE A 338 -45.81 -13.22 -22.84
CA ILE A 338 -45.76 -14.51 -23.55
C ILE A 338 -46.55 -15.57 -22.78
N ILE A 339 -46.38 -15.65 -21.47
CA ILE A 339 -47.12 -16.59 -20.61
C ILE A 339 -48.64 -16.37 -20.73
N GLN A 340 -49.09 -15.10 -20.65
CA GLN A 340 -50.50 -14.73 -20.78
C GLN A 340 -51.07 -14.98 -22.18
N GLN A 341 -50.31 -14.72 -23.24
CA GLN A 341 -50.71 -14.98 -24.63
C GLN A 341 -51.03 -16.45 -24.89
N HIS A 342 -50.36 -17.35 -24.14
CA HIS A 342 -50.63 -18.80 -24.22
C HIS A 342 -51.74 -19.26 -23.24
N GLY A 343 -52.45 -18.34 -22.59
CA GLY A 343 -53.50 -18.68 -21.65
C GLY A 343 -52.99 -19.33 -20.36
N ALA A 344 -51.67 -19.25 -20.12
CA ALA A 344 -51.01 -19.74 -18.92
C ALA A 344 -50.88 -18.63 -17.86
N GLU A 345 -50.66 -19.02 -16.62
CA GLU A 345 -50.45 -18.09 -15.52
C GLU A 345 -49.20 -18.44 -14.71
N VAL A 346 -48.57 -17.43 -14.12
CA VAL A 346 -47.53 -17.62 -13.13
C VAL A 346 -48.09 -18.30 -11.89
N ALA A 347 -47.38 -19.27 -11.37
CA ALA A 347 -47.84 -20.05 -10.24
C ALA A 347 -47.91 -19.24 -8.94
N PHE A 348 -49.05 -19.36 -8.26
CA PHE A 348 -49.16 -18.89 -6.89
C PHE A 348 -48.84 -20.02 -5.90
N PRO A 349 -48.39 -19.74 -4.67
CA PRO A 349 -48.28 -20.76 -3.64
C PRO A 349 -49.61 -21.48 -3.46
N THR A 350 -49.67 -22.79 -3.74
CA THR A 350 -50.89 -23.60 -3.68
C THR A 350 -50.80 -24.55 -2.49
N GLN A 351 -51.89 -24.63 -1.72
CA GLN A 351 -52.03 -25.57 -0.61
C GLN A 351 -53.27 -26.44 -0.80
N THR A 352 -53.13 -27.72 -0.61
CA THR A 352 -54.30 -28.65 -0.57
C THR A 352 -54.73 -28.77 0.86
N VAL A 353 -55.97 -28.34 1.13
CA VAL A 353 -56.58 -28.48 2.46
C VAL A 353 -57.53 -29.67 2.44
N HIS A 354 -57.21 -30.71 3.20
CA HIS A 354 -58.08 -31.84 3.41
C HIS A 354 -59.07 -31.51 4.54
N LEU A 355 -60.34 -31.31 4.19
CA LEU A 355 -61.42 -31.10 5.16
C LEU A 355 -62.03 -32.47 5.53
N PRO A 356 -62.18 -32.78 6.82
CA PRO A 356 -62.95 -33.99 7.20
C PRO A 356 -64.38 -33.86 6.74
N ASP A 357 -65.01 -34.97 6.34
CA ASP A 357 -66.36 -35.06 5.75
C ASP A 357 -67.50 -34.43 6.61
N GLN A 358 -67.20 -34.05 7.84
CA GLN A 358 -68.17 -33.45 8.76
C GLN A 358 -68.12 -31.90 8.87
N LEU A 359 -67.21 -31.22 8.15
CA LEU A 359 -67.16 -29.75 8.16
C LEU A 359 -68.18 -29.16 7.14
N LYS A 360 -69.39 -28.74 7.61
CA LYS A 360 -70.27 -27.92 6.79
C LYS A 360 -69.72 -26.51 6.68
N VAL A 361 -69.22 -26.12 5.49
CA VAL A 361 -68.85 -24.73 5.17
C VAL A 361 -70.19 -23.95 5.02
N LEU A 362 -70.61 -23.25 6.08
CA LEU A 362 -71.64 -22.26 5.97
C LEU A 362 -71.19 -21.11 5.11
N LYS A 363 -71.72 -20.95 3.90
CA LYS A 363 -71.60 -19.75 3.12
C LYS A 363 -72.33 -18.62 3.84
N GLU A 364 -71.65 -17.55 4.16
CA GLU A 364 -72.18 -16.39 4.92
C GLU A 364 -73.38 -15.71 4.25
N ALA A 365 -73.75 -16.09 3.02
CA ALA A 365 -74.87 -15.57 2.26
C ALA A 365 -76.28 -16.02 2.80
N ASP A 366 -76.31 -17.14 3.52
CA ASP A 366 -77.59 -17.64 4.01
C ASP A 366 -78.00 -17.10 5.41
N SER A 367 -77.07 -16.44 6.10
CA SER A 367 -77.29 -15.93 7.46
C SER A 367 -77.94 -14.55 7.53
N LEU A 368 -78.16 -13.87 6.40
CA LEU A 368 -78.70 -12.52 6.34
C LEU A 368 -80.17 -12.51 5.90
N GLN A 369 -80.74 -13.64 5.45
CA GLN A 369 -82.15 -13.75 5.10
C GLN A 369 -83.05 -14.15 6.28
N ASP A 370 -82.54 -14.82 7.31
CA ASP A 370 -83.29 -15.31 8.44
C ASP A 370 -83.49 -14.28 9.59
N ARG A 371 -83.06 -13.04 9.41
CA ARG A 371 -83.21 -11.91 10.35
C ARG A 371 -84.21 -10.85 9.89
N ARG A 372 -85.05 -11.17 8.89
CA ARG A 372 -86.06 -10.24 8.37
C ARG A 372 -87.52 -10.84 8.42
N GLU A 373 -87.80 -11.83 9.25
CA GLU A 373 -89.14 -12.19 9.62
C GLU A 373 -89.42 -11.94 11.10
#